data_f65ecc3b245e85030cfc9cf959e1baeb
#
_entry.id   f65ecc3b245e85030cfc9cf959e1baeb
#
_cell.length_a   1.000
_cell.length_b   1.000
_cell.length_c   1.000
_cell.angle_alpha   90.00
_cell.angle_beta   90.00
_cell.angle_gamma   90.00
#
_symmetry.space_group_name_H-M   'P 1'
#
loop_
_entity.id
_entity.type
_entity.pdbx_description
1 polymer ?
#
loop_
_entity_poly.entity_id
_entity_poly.type
_entity_poly.pdbx_seq_one_letter_code
_entity_poly.pdbx_strand_id
1 'polypeptide(L)'
;MPAENVVGEPGQGWTYAKFLLFHERTSIAGAPQLRRGLNGLVKRAEKIFHNDSPLSEDPFFKSKVAQIELDLSALEMTELRGLAAEREGKGPGAESSLLKIKGTELQQRLTSLALEAAGHEAIPFGGPYGFKDQEVSSSKAAQLTAAKYLNFRKVTIYGGT
;
A
#
# COMPACT_ATOMS: atom_id res chain seq x y z
N MET A 1 17.72 -30.53 6.20
CA MET A 1 18.39 -29.22 6.19
C MET A 1 19.63 -29.37 7.06
N PRO A 2 20.82 -28.93 6.61
CA PRO A 2 22.05 -29.01 7.41
C PRO A 2 21.92 -28.19 8.71
N ALA A 3 22.56 -28.66 9.81
CA ALA A 3 22.48 -28.01 11.12
C ALA A 3 23.11 -26.60 11.13
N GLU A 4 24.15 -26.40 10.29
CA GLU A 4 24.80 -25.10 10.11
C GLU A 4 23.88 -24.00 9.52
N ASN A 5 22.73 -24.38 8.94
CA ASN A 5 21.74 -23.44 8.41
C ASN A 5 20.71 -22.97 9.48
N VAL A 6 20.88 -23.39 10.72
CA VAL A 6 20.07 -22.89 11.83
C VAL A 6 20.49 -21.47 12.17
N VAL A 7 19.53 -20.54 12.17
CA VAL A 7 19.77 -19.14 12.56
C VAL A 7 19.56 -18.99 14.05
N GLY A 8 20.60 -18.58 14.77
CA GLY A 8 20.57 -18.35 16.20
C GLY A 8 20.62 -19.64 17.05
N GLU A 9 20.25 -19.53 18.31
CA GLU A 9 20.29 -20.61 19.27
C GLU A 9 19.07 -21.53 19.19
N PRO A 10 19.25 -22.87 19.23
CA PRO A 10 18.15 -23.81 19.29
C PRO A 10 17.19 -23.49 20.48
N GLY A 11 15.89 -23.59 20.24
CA GLY A 11 14.87 -23.31 21.25
C GLY A 11 14.46 -21.83 21.39
N GLN A 12 15.17 -20.89 20.74
CA GLN A 12 14.88 -19.44 20.80
C GLN A 12 14.00 -18.93 19.66
N GLY A 13 13.46 -19.80 18.83
CA GLY A 13 12.70 -19.44 17.64
C GLY A 13 11.55 -18.46 17.89
N TRP A 14 10.83 -18.59 19.01
CA TRP A 14 9.76 -17.65 19.36
C TRP A 14 10.28 -16.24 19.70
N THR A 15 11.44 -16.15 20.33
CA THR A 15 12.09 -14.86 20.62
C THR A 15 12.49 -14.17 19.33
N TYR A 16 13.07 -14.91 18.38
CA TYR A 16 13.44 -14.36 17.05
C TYR A 16 12.21 -13.97 16.23
N ALA A 17 11.16 -14.78 16.25
CA ALA A 17 9.91 -14.46 15.57
C ALA A 17 9.28 -13.16 16.10
N LYS A 18 9.22 -12.97 17.42
CA LYS A 18 8.71 -11.72 18.02
C LYS A 18 9.54 -10.51 17.62
N PHE A 19 10.87 -10.64 17.62
CA PHE A 19 11.78 -9.59 17.18
C PHE A 19 11.55 -9.19 15.72
N LEU A 20 11.46 -10.18 14.82
CA LEU A 20 11.18 -9.94 13.39
C LEU A 20 9.83 -9.26 13.17
N LEU A 21 8.76 -9.78 13.77
CA LEU A 21 7.41 -9.21 13.65
C LEU A 21 7.33 -7.77 14.14
N PHE A 22 8.11 -7.43 15.14
CA PHE A 22 8.16 -6.08 15.68
C PHE A 22 8.78 -5.08 14.69
N HIS A 23 9.89 -5.45 14.04
CA HIS A 23 10.54 -4.62 13.02
C HIS A 23 9.77 -4.62 11.69
N GLU A 24 9.10 -5.73 11.35
CA GLU A 24 8.28 -5.82 10.14
C GLU A 24 7.12 -4.81 10.13
N ARG A 25 6.51 -4.55 11.29
CA ARG A 25 5.36 -3.63 11.40
C ARG A 25 5.67 -2.21 10.93
N THR A 26 6.88 -1.71 11.19
CA THR A 26 7.34 -0.40 10.71
C THR A 26 7.47 -0.38 9.19
N SER A 27 7.98 -1.44 8.57
CA SER A 27 8.16 -1.53 7.12
C SER A 27 6.86 -1.75 6.35
N ILE A 28 5.84 -2.38 6.98
CA ILE A 28 4.52 -2.61 6.37
C ILE A 28 3.76 -1.29 6.11
N ALA A 29 4.00 -0.25 6.90
CA ALA A 29 3.37 1.06 6.72
C ALA A 29 3.56 1.60 5.30
N GLY A 30 4.80 1.50 4.76
CA GLY A 30 5.10 1.73 3.37
C GLY A 30 4.83 3.16 2.88
N ALA A 31 5.04 4.18 3.72
CA ALA A 31 4.75 5.57 3.39
C ALA A 31 5.40 6.03 2.07
N PRO A 32 6.67 5.73 1.76
CA PRO A 32 7.27 6.10 0.48
C PRO A 32 6.59 5.44 -0.73
N GLN A 33 6.11 4.20 -0.60
CA GLN A 33 5.37 3.49 -1.64
C GLN A 33 3.98 4.12 -1.86
N LEU A 34 3.31 4.49 -0.77
CA LEU A 34 2.03 5.19 -0.80
C LEU A 34 2.16 6.54 -1.49
N ARG A 35 3.19 7.32 -1.14
CA ARG A 35 3.51 8.62 -1.76
C ARG A 35 3.69 8.48 -3.28
N ARG A 36 4.52 7.53 -3.72
CA ARG A 36 4.69 7.26 -5.15
C ARG A 36 3.40 6.82 -5.82
N GLY A 37 2.61 5.99 -5.15
CA GLY A 37 1.32 5.50 -5.64
C GLY A 37 0.31 6.63 -5.83
N LEU A 38 0.20 7.53 -4.85
CA LEU A 38 -0.69 8.69 -4.89
C LEU A 38 -0.31 9.66 -6.02
N ASN A 39 0.98 10.03 -6.09
CA ASN A 39 1.49 10.89 -7.15
C ASN A 39 1.26 10.29 -8.55
N GLY A 40 1.46 8.98 -8.68
CA GLY A 40 1.18 8.25 -9.93
C GLY A 40 -0.31 8.22 -10.28
N LEU A 41 -1.19 8.14 -9.30
CA LEU A 41 -2.64 8.19 -9.51
C LEU A 41 -3.07 9.58 -9.99
N VAL A 42 -2.61 10.64 -9.34
CA VAL A 42 -2.91 12.04 -9.73
C VAL A 42 -2.47 12.30 -11.18
N LYS A 43 -1.23 11.93 -11.55
CA LYS A 43 -0.75 12.06 -12.94
C LYS A 43 -1.56 11.27 -13.96
N ARG A 44 -2.10 10.11 -13.58
CA ARG A 44 -3.00 9.34 -14.47
C ARG A 44 -4.36 10.02 -14.62
N ALA A 45 -4.88 10.60 -13.53
CA ALA A 45 -6.15 11.30 -13.52
C ALA A 45 -6.19 12.51 -14.49
N GLU A 46 -5.04 13.12 -14.81
CA GLU A 46 -4.91 14.16 -15.83
C GLU A 46 -5.23 13.65 -17.25
N LYS A 47 -5.14 12.34 -17.45
CA LYS A 47 -5.34 11.66 -18.76
C LYS A 47 -6.64 10.87 -18.84
N ILE A 48 -7.41 10.82 -17.78
CA ILE A 48 -8.73 10.19 -17.72
C ILE A 48 -9.77 11.31 -17.82
N PHE A 49 -10.66 11.21 -18.80
CA PHE A 49 -11.67 12.23 -19.05
C PHE A 49 -13.06 11.72 -18.69
N HIS A 50 -13.81 12.55 -17.97
CA HIS A 50 -15.23 12.38 -17.71
C HIS A 50 -15.95 13.65 -18.18
N ASN A 51 -16.93 13.52 -19.11
CA ASN A 51 -17.69 14.65 -19.63
C ASN A 51 -16.80 15.83 -20.09
N ASP A 52 -15.80 15.52 -20.92
CA ASP A 52 -14.84 16.47 -21.52
C ASP A 52 -13.90 17.19 -20.54
N SER A 53 -13.94 16.83 -19.25
CA SER A 53 -13.02 17.34 -18.24
C SER A 53 -12.12 16.24 -17.70
N PRO A 54 -10.83 16.52 -17.43
CA PRO A 54 -9.94 15.54 -16.81
C PRO A 54 -10.40 15.22 -15.38
N LEU A 55 -10.30 13.94 -14.98
CA LEU A 55 -10.67 13.47 -13.64
C LEU A 55 -9.90 14.23 -12.55
N SER A 56 -8.69 14.68 -12.85
CA SER A 56 -7.89 15.50 -11.93
C SER A 56 -8.55 16.84 -11.58
N GLU A 57 -9.55 17.29 -12.35
CA GLU A 57 -10.30 18.52 -12.08
C GLU A 57 -11.62 18.25 -11.33
N ASP A 58 -12.06 16.99 -11.28
CA ASP A 58 -13.28 16.61 -10.56
C ASP A 58 -13.16 16.91 -9.06
N PRO A 59 -14.10 17.70 -8.48
CA PRO A 59 -13.99 18.11 -7.08
C PRO A 59 -14.12 16.95 -6.08
N PHE A 60 -14.87 15.90 -6.41
CA PHE A 60 -15.01 14.74 -5.54
C PHE A 60 -13.73 13.89 -5.56
N PHE A 61 -13.11 13.71 -6.74
CA PHE A 61 -11.82 13.06 -6.84
C PHE A 61 -10.74 13.84 -6.08
N LYS A 62 -10.66 15.15 -6.27
CA LYS A 62 -9.73 16.04 -5.54
C LYS A 62 -9.91 15.92 -4.02
N SER A 63 -11.15 15.90 -3.54
CA SER A 63 -11.42 15.75 -2.11
C SER A 63 -10.90 14.43 -1.56
N LYS A 64 -11.09 13.31 -2.27
CA LYS A 64 -10.56 12.00 -1.89
C LYS A 64 -9.04 11.97 -1.90
N VAL A 65 -8.41 12.57 -2.90
CA VAL A 65 -6.95 12.71 -2.98
C VAL A 65 -6.42 13.53 -1.80
N ALA A 66 -7.03 14.68 -1.50
CA ALA A 66 -6.64 15.54 -0.38
C ALA A 66 -6.74 14.83 0.97
N GLN A 67 -7.79 14.03 1.17
CA GLN A 67 -7.95 13.25 2.41
C GLN A 67 -6.85 12.16 2.56
N ILE A 68 -6.48 11.49 1.47
CA ILE A 68 -5.37 10.52 1.48
C ILE A 68 -4.04 11.26 1.72
N GLU A 69 -3.84 12.43 1.12
CA GLU A 69 -2.64 13.26 1.28
C GLU A 69 -2.42 13.69 2.74
N LEU A 70 -3.49 14.14 3.42
CA LEU A 70 -3.44 14.53 4.83
C LEU A 70 -3.05 13.35 5.72
N ASP A 71 -3.72 12.21 5.55
CA ASP A 71 -3.44 11.02 6.35
C ASP A 71 -2.04 10.45 6.06
N LEU A 72 -1.59 10.51 4.81
CA LEU A 72 -0.26 10.08 4.40
C LEU A 72 0.83 10.98 5.00
N SER A 73 0.63 12.29 5.00
CA SER A 73 1.57 13.23 5.61
C SER A 73 1.71 12.99 7.13
N ALA A 74 0.61 12.70 7.82
CA ALA A 74 0.64 12.31 9.22
C ALA A 74 1.38 10.98 9.45
N LEU A 75 1.19 10.01 8.55
CA LEU A 75 1.90 8.71 8.58
C LEU A 75 3.41 8.91 8.40
N GLU A 76 3.83 9.70 7.41
CA GLU A 76 5.24 10.02 7.13
C GLU A 76 5.93 10.67 8.33
N MET A 77 5.26 11.64 8.96
CA MET A 77 5.81 12.29 10.16
C MET A 77 5.92 11.34 11.35
N THR A 78 4.97 10.41 11.50
CA THR A 78 5.01 9.40 12.55
C THR A 78 6.15 8.41 12.31
N GLU A 79 6.37 7.97 11.07
CA GLU A 79 7.48 7.11 10.67
C GLU A 79 8.84 7.79 10.95
N LEU A 80 8.99 9.05 10.57
CA LEU A 80 10.22 9.83 10.83
C LEU A 80 10.50 9.99 12.33
N ARG A 81 9.47 10.20 13.15
CA ARG A 81 9.63 10.26 14.62
C ARG A 81 10.07 8.93 15.20
N GLY A 82 9.53 7.82 14.71
CA GLY A 82 9.96 6.46 15.09
C GLY A 82 11.43 6.22 14.78
N LEU A 83 11.85 6.56 13.54
CA LEU A 83 13.24 6.44 13.12
C LEU A 83 14.21 7.31 13.95
N ALA A 84 13.77 8.52 14.33
CA ALA A 84 14.58 9.38 15.21
C ALA A 84 14.74 8.77 16.61
N ALA A 85 13.69 8.18 17.19
CA ALA A 85 13.72 7.51 18.47
C ALA A 85 14.63 6.26 18.46
N GLU A 86 14.61 5.50 17.38
CA GLU A 86 15.51 4.34 17.19
C GLU A 86 16.99 4.78 17.20
N ARG A 87 17.33 5.90 16.57
CA ARG A 87 18.70 6.45 16.59
C ARG A 87 19.16 6.85 17.99
N GLU A 88 18.24 7.20 18.87
CA GLU A 88 18.51 7.48 20.29
C GLU A 88 18.59 6.21 21.15
N GLY A 89 18.55 5.03 20.54
CA GLY A 89 18.59 3.74 21.25
C GLY A 89 17.26 3.35 21.89
N LYS A 90 16.20 4.06 21.63
CA LYS A 90 14.83 3.69 22.03
C LYS A 90 14.32 2.68 21.01
N GLY A 91 14.02 1.46 21.44
CA GLY A 91 13.39 0.47 20.57
C GLY A 91 12.04 0.96 20.04
N PRO A 92 11.51 0.33 18.95
CA PRO A 92 10.20 0.69 18.42
C PRO A 92 9.12 0.59 19.51
N GLY A 93 8.34 1.65 19.68
CA GLY A 93 7.27 1.75 20.66
C GLY A 93 5.89 1.30 20.12
N ALA A 94 4.83 1.66 20.84
CA ALA A 94 3.44 1.35 20.47
C ALA A 94 3.05 1.98 19.11
N GLU A 95 3.74 3.05 18.68
CA GLU A 95 3.58 3.71 17.39
C GLU A 95 3.82 2.77 16.19
N SER A 96 4.64 1.72 16.33
CA SER A 96 4.84 0.71 15.29
C SER A 96 3.54 0.00 14.89
N SER A 97 2.67 -0.26 15.87
CA SER A 97 1.34 -0.84 15.62
C SER A 97 0.42 0.17 14.94
N LEU A 98 0.47 1.45 15.35
CA LEU A 98 -0.29 2.52 14.71
C LEU A 98 0.13 2.72 13.25
N LEU A 99 1.43 2.70 12.97
CA LEU A 99 1.99 2.79 11.61
C LEU A 99 1.46 1.65 10.74
N LYS A 100 1.46 0.40 11.23
CA LYS A 100 0.92 -0.75 10.51
C LYS A 100 -0.57 -0.57 10.18
N ILE A 101 -1.39 -0.22 11.17
CA ILE A 101 -2.84 -0.04 10.98
C ILE A 101 -3.09 1.07 9.95
N LYS A 102 -2.56 2.27 10.18
CA LYS A 102 -2.80 3.43 9.32
C LYS A 102 -2.21 3.26 7.91
N GLY A 103 -1.01 2.71 7.80
CA GLY A 103 -0.40 2.42 6.52
C GLY A 103 -1.22 1.43 5.69
N THR A 104 -1.73 0.35 6.30
CA THR A 104 -2.55 -0.64 5.59
C THR A 104 -3.94 -0.10 5.21
N GLU A 105 -4.57 0.71 6.05
CA GLU A 105 -5.82 1.41 5.73
C GLU A 105 -5.62 2.36 4.54
N LEU A 106 -4.53 3.14 4.52
CA LEU A 106 -4.19 4.02 3.40
C LEU A 106 -3.90 3.26 2.11
N GLN A 107 -3.21 2.11 2.18
CA GLN A 107 -3.01 1.24 1.02
C GLN A 107 -4.34 0.77 0.43
N GLN A 108 -5.30 0.38 1.28
CA GLN A 108 -6.63 -0.02 0.83
C GLN A 108 -7.40 1.15 0.21
N ARG A 109 -7.37 2.33 0.83
CA ARG A 109 -8.03 3.54 0.30
C ARG A 109 -7.43 3.97 -1.03
N LEU A 110 -6.11 3.99 -1.15
CA LEU A 110 -5.42 4.35 -2.40
C LEU A 110 -5.75 3.38 -3.54
N THR A 111 -5.77 2.06 -3.25
CA THR A 111 -6.13 1.06 -4.28
C THR A 111 -7.61 1.13 -4.64
N SER A 112 -8.50 1.48 -3.70
CA SER A 112 -9.92 1.74 -3.98
C SER A 112 -10.11 2.96 -4.89
N LEU A 113 -9.43 4.07 -4.58
CA LEU A 113 -9.49 5.28 -5.39
C LEU A 113 -8.90 5.05 -6.79
N ALA A 114 -7.84 4.25 -6.90
CA ALA A 114 -7.28 3.88 -8.20
C ALA A 114 -8.24 3.02 -9.04
N LEU A 115 -8.97 2.09 -8.41
CA LEU A 115 -10.00 1.29 -9.07
C LEU A 115 -11.17 2.15 -9.55
N GLU A 116 -11.64 3.06 -8.70
CA GLU A 116 -12.69 4.02 -9.02
C GLU A 116 -12.29 4.92 -10.21
N ALA A 117 -11.06 5.44 -10.20
CA ALA A 117 -10.53 6.25 -11.29
C ALA A 117 -10.41 5.49 -12.63
N ALA A 118 -10.09 4.19 -12.58
CA ALA A 118 -10.02 3.36 -13.79
C ALA A 118 -11.41 2.98 -14.33
N GLY A 119 -12.46 3.00 -13.49
CA GLY A 119 -13.83 2.72 -13.90
C GLY A 119 -13.97 1.38 -14.64
N HIS A 120 -14.73 1.40 -15.72
CA HIS A 120 -14.99 0.19 -16.53
C HIS A 120 -13.75 -0.41 -17.18
N GLU A 121 -12.68 0.37 -17.39
CA GLU A 121 -11.42 -0.14 -17.94
C GLU A 121 -10.72 -1.14 -17.01
N ALA A 122 -11.05 -1.15 -15.73
CA ALA A 122 -10.51 -2.10 -14.76
C ALA A 122 -11.27 -3.44 -14.71
N ILE A 123 -12.45 -3.56 -15.37
CA ILE A 123 -13.25 -4.80 -15.36
C ILE A 123 -12.50 -5.98 -15.95
N PRO A 124 -11.78 -5.86 -17.11
CA PRO A 124 -10.97 -6.95 -17.60
C PRO A 124 -9.83 -7.27 -16.65
N PHE A 125 -9.85 -8.45 -16.05
CA PHE A 125 -8.82 -8.90 -15.13
C PHE A 125 -7.56 -9.30 -15.90
N GLY A 126 -6.58 -8.39 -15.95
CA GLY A 126 -5.27 -8.63 -16.57
C GLY A 126 -4.32 -9.34 -15.59
N GLY A 127 -3.56 -10.31 -16.10
CA GLY A 127 -2.55 -11.03 -15.34
C GLY A 127 -2.15 -12.33 -16.03
N PRO A 128 -1.19 -13.08 -15.46
CA PRO A 128 -0.74 -14.35 -16.06
C PRO A 128 -1.84 -15.39 -16.19
N TYR A 129 -2.94 -15.23 -15.46
CA TYR A 129 -4.13 -16.09 -15.48
C TYR A 129 -5.34 -15.43 -16.16
N GLY A 130 -5.17 -14.23 -16.73
CA GLY A 130 -6.23 -13.54 -17.46
C GLY A 130 -6.51 -14.18 -18.84
N PHE A 131 -7.64 -13.83 -19.42
CA PHE A 131 -8.03 -14.30 -20.76
C PHE A 131 -7.00 -13.84 -21.79
N LYS A 132 -6.19 -14.79 -22.29
CA LYS A 132 -5.10 -14.51 -23.23
C LYS A 132 -5.59 -14.21 -24.66
N ASP A 133 -6.81 -14.61 -24.98
CA ASP A 133 -7.34 -14.64 -26.34
C ASP A 133 -8.39 -13.55 -26.64
N GLN A 134 -8.60 -12.61 -25.71
CA GLN A 134 -9.48 -11.47 -25.97
C GLN A 134 -8.67 -10.20 -26.17
N GLU A 135 -8.87 -9.57 -27.32
CA GLU A 135 -8.46 -8.16 -27.52
C GLU A 135 -9.23 -7.29 -26.52
N VAL A 136 -8.56 -6.94 -25.43
CA VAL A 136 -9.13 -6.08 -24.41
C VAL A 136 -8.76 -4.65 -24.73
N SER A 137 -9.75 -3.83 -24.98
CA SER A 137 -9.61 -2.40 -25.33
C SER A 137 -9.04 -1.55 -24.20
N SER A 138 -8.88 -2.11 -22.97
CA SER A 138 -8.39 -1.36 -21.82
C SER A 138 -6.86 -1.35 -21.72
N SER A 139 -6.32 -0.28 -21.16
CA SER A 139 -4.88 -0.16 -20.94
C SER A 139 -4.37 -1.23 -19.95
N LYS A 140 -3.13 -1.71 -20.15
CA LYS A 140 -2.50 -2.68 -19.23
C LYS A 140 -2.46 -2.17 -17.79
N ALA A 141 -2.33 -0.87 -17.59
CA ALA A 141 -2.35 -0.25 -16.27
C ALA A 141 -3.73 -0.36 -15.61
N ALA A 142 -4.81 -0.17 -16.35
CA ALA A 142 -6.19 -0.32 -15.85
C ALA A 142 -6.48 -1.78 -15.48
N GLN A 143 -6.10 -2.74 -16.31
CA GLN A 143 -6.28 -4.18 -16.04
C GLN A 143 -5.60 -4.63 -14.74
N LEU A 144 -4.40 -4.10 -14.43
CA LEU A 144 -3.69 -4.42 -13.21
C LEU A 144 -4.29 -3.78 -11.96
N THR A 145 -5.16 -2.77 -12.13
CA THR A 145 -5.75 -2.03 -11.00
C THR A 145 -6.70 -2.90 -10.19
N ALA A 146 -7.60 -3.66 -10.83
CA ALA A 146 -8.51 -4.58 -10.14
C ALA A 146 -7.74 -5.69 -9.39
N ALA A 147 -6.74 -6.29 -10.03
CA ALA A 147 -5.90 -7.30 -9.39
C ALA A 147 -5.19 -6.75 -8.14
N LYS A 148 -4.68 -5.54 -8.22
CA LYS A 148 -4.03 -4.86 -7.10
C LYS A 148 -5.02 -4.54 -5.98
N TYR A 149 -6.18 -4.00 -6.31
CA TYR A 149 -7.26 -3.73 -5.36
C TYR A 149 -7.64 -5.00 -4.57
N LEU A 150 -7.91 -6.09 -5.27
CA LEU A 150 -8.29 -7.37 -4.65
C LEU A 150 -7.16 -7.93 -3.78
N ASN A 151 -5.92 -7.91 -4.27
CA ASN A 151 -4.76 -8.41 -3.52
C ASN A 151 -4.54 -7.63 -2.22
N PHE A 152 -4.76 -6.32 -2.22
CA PHE A 152 -4.53 -5.48 -1.04
C PHE A 152 -5.64 -5.55 0.02
N ARG A 153 -6.72 -6.31 -0.19
CA ARG A 153 -7.73 -6.54 0.87
C ARG A 153 -7.18 -7.30 2.08
N LYS A 154 -6.13 -8.09 1.89
CA LYS A 154 -5.48 -8.88 2.96
C LYS A 154 -4.46 -8.09 3.81
N VAL A 155 -4.05 -6.88 3.41
CA VAL A 155 -2.92 -6.17 4.08
C VAL A 155 -3.20 -5.79 5.53
N THR A 156 -4.47 -5.64 5.91
CA THR A 156 -4.86 -5.39 7.29
C THR A 156 -4.78 -6.63 8.18
N ILE A 157 -4.68 -7.83 7.60
CA ILE A 157 -4.71 -9.11 8.30
C ILE A 157 -3.31 -9.62 8.61
N TYR A 158 -2.44 -9.71 7.59
CA TYR A 158 -1.10 -10.26 7.79
C TYR A 158 -0.16 -9.30 8.54
N GLY A 159 0.88 -9.84 9.17
CA GLY A 159 1.79 -9.08 10.04
C GLY A 159 1.19 -8.81 11.43
N GLY A 160 0.08 -9.41 11.78
CA GLY A 160 -0.69 -9.21 13.00
C GLY A 160 -1.64 -8.01 12.91
N THR A 161 -2.77 -8.12 13.55
CA THR A 161 -3.77 -7.05 13.70
C THR A 161 -3.50 -6.24 14.95
#